data_8be9fd360715c50196e26ac789448cf9
#
_entry.id   8be9fd360715c50196e26ac789448cf9
#
_cell.length_a   1.000
_cell.length_b   1.000
_cell.length_c   1.000
_cell.angle_alpha   90.00
_cell.angle_beta   90.00
_cell.angle_gamma   90.00
#
_symmetry.space_group_name_H-M   'P 1'
#
loop_
_entity.id
_entity.type
_entity.pdbx_description
1 polymer ?
#
loop_
_entity_poly.entity_id
_entity_poly.type
_entity_poly.pdbx_seq_one_letter_code
_entity_poly.pdbx_strand_id
1 'polypeptide(L)'
;CLAKPRNSLSAAKHLIFAHQECKNQVLGRAERIPGFGQAPDFCIPDELSPAVIIEAKITSDDGTARDKVARIKELETQRNEHVAAGRPAYEVVACIDGRGFRQRREDMRQLLLRLDGKVFTTAALEYLISHTRIREFVTQHES
;
A
#
# COMPACT_ATOMS: atom_id res chain seq x y z
N CYS A 1 0.06 -13.61 -24.25
CA CYS A 1 -0.52 -14.35 -23.13
C CYS A 1 0.49 -14.40 -21.98
N LEU A 2 0.44 -13.43 -21.07
CA LEU A 2 1.29 -13.45 -19.88
C LEU A 2 0.72 -14.47 -18.90
N ALA A 3 1.49 -15.49 -18.56
CA ALA A 3 1.13 -16.48 -17.57
C ALA A 3 0.84 -15.78 -16.23
N LYS A 4 -0.31 -16.07 -15.62
CA LYS A 4 -0.65 -15.57 -14.28
C LYS A 4 0.43 -16.03 -13.29
N PRO A 5 1.13 -15.13 -12.62
CA PRO A 5 2.08 -15.54 -11.59
C PRO A 5 1.31 -16.21 -10.46
N ARG A 6 1.73 -17.41 -10.08
CA ARG A 6 1.09 -18.24 -9.06
C ARG A 6 1.23 -17.68 -7.63
N ASN A 7 1.87 -16.55 -7.46
CA ASN A 7 2.05 -15.93 -6.15
C ASN A 7 1.95 -14.41 -6.31
N SER A 8 0.77 -13.90 -6.07
CA SER A 8 0.39 -12.52 -6.40
C SER A 8 1.05 -11.45 -5.53
N LEU A 9 1.51 -11.80 -4.31
CA LEU A 9 2.32 -10.87 -3.50
C LEU A 9 3.74 -10.73 -4.11
N SER A 10 4.27 -11.83 -4.65
CA SER A 10 5.50 -11.82 -5.43
C SER A 10 5.35 -10.99 -6.70
N ALA A 11 4.18 -11.03 -7.34
CA ALA A 11 3.89 -10.22 -8.53
C ALA A 11 3.75 -8.73 -8.22
N ALA A 12 3.08 -8.36 -7.14
CA ALA A 12 3.02 -6.96 -6.70
C ALA A 12 4.40 -6.47 -6.27
N LYS A 13 5.13 -7.27 -5.52
CA LYS A 13 6.54 -6.98 -5.21
C LYS A 13 7.38 -6.89 -6.49
N HIS A 14 7.20 -7.81 -7.45
CA HIS A 14 7.92 -7.78 -8.73
C HIS A 14 7.56 -6.57 -9.60
N LEU A 15 6.29 -6.19 -9.68
CA LEU A 15 5.86 -4.99 -10.39
C LEU A 15 6.39 -3.72 -9.74
N ILE A 16 6.35 -3.67 -8.42
CA ILE A 16 6.90 -2.56 -7.63
C ILE A 16 8.43 -2.57 -7.74
N PHE A 17 9.10 -3.74 -7.63
CA PHE A 17 10.56 -3.89 -7.73
C PHE A 17 11.10 -3.75 -9.16
N ALA A 18 10.43 -4.25 -10.19
CA ALA A 18 10.87 -4.06 -11.59
C ALA A 18 10.84 -2.58 -11.98
N HIS A 19 9.91 -1.82 -11.40
CA HIS A 19 9.88 -0.37 -11.54
C HIS A 19 11.00 0.31 -10.77
N GLN A 20 11.47 -0.29 -9.70
CA GLN A 20 12.53 0.22 -8.85
C GLN A 20 13.93 0.01 -9.44
N GLU A 21 14.17 -1.11 -10.11
CA GLU A 21 15.43 -1.33 -10.82
C GLU A 21 15.69 -0.27 -11.90
N CYS A 22 14.62 0.27 -12.49
CA CYS A 22 14.73 1.40 -13.43
C CYS A 22 15.08 2.73 -12.75
N LYS A 23 14.95 2.86 -11.45
CA LYS A 23 15.16 4.14 -10.76
C LYS A 23 16.10 4.12 -9.57
N ASN A 24 16.84 3.11 -9.29
CA ASN A 24 17.90 3.05 -8.25
C ASN A 24 17.68 3.85 -6.93
N GLN A 25 16.48 4.37 -6.65
CA GLN A 25 16.26 5.34 -5.60
C GLN A 25 14.94 5.22 -4.82
N VAL A 26 14.03 4.28 -5.07
CA VAL A 26 12.66 4.55 -4.64
C VAL A 26 12.04 3.55 -3.67
N LEU A 27 12.65 2.46 -3.35
CA LEU A 27 12.17 1.61 -2.26
C LEU A 27 13.32 1.27 -1.31
N GLY A 28 13.97 2.29 -0.82
CA GLY A 28 14.68 2.14 0.45
C GLY A 28 13.67 1.57 1.46
N ARG A 29 14.06 0.58 2.25
CA ARG A 29 13.37 0.35 3.52
C ARG A 29 13.20 1.73 4.10
N ALA A 30 11.98 2.21 4.21
CA ALA A 30 11.72 3.51 4.73
C ALA A 30 12.30 3.55 6.15
N GLU A 31 13.50 4.07 6.28
CA GLU A 31 13.97 4.54 7.57
C GLU A 31 12.93 5.56 8.03
N ARG A 32 12.71 5.69 9.31
CA ARG A 32 11.67 6.52 9.90
C ARG A 32 11.42 7.79 9.09
N ILE A 33 10.30 7.83 8.39
CA ILE A 33 9.88 9.05 7.72
C ILE A 33 9.51 10.06 8.81
N PRO A 34 10.03 11.30 8.76
CA PRO A 34 9.61 12.32 9.71
C PRO A 34 8.08 12.45 9.74
N GLY A 35 7.48 12.31 10.92
CA GLY A 35 6.04 12.35 11.12
C GLY A 35 5.35 10.98 11.13
N PHE A 36 6.04 9.89 10.85
CA PHE A 36 5.53 8.53 11.01
C PHE A 36 6.24 7.84 12.18
N GLY A 37 5.48 7.35 13.15
CA GLY A 37 6.03 6.63 14.30
C GLY A 37 6.72 5.32 13.91
N GLN A 38 6.25 4.69 12.84
CA GLN A 38 6.79 3.48 12.24
C GLN A 38 6.77 3.62 10.72
N ALA A 39 7.84 3.22 10.04
CA ALA A 39 7.93 3.30 8.59
C ALA A 39 6.85 2.45 7.90
N PRO A 40 6.16 2.98 6.87
CA PRO A 40 5.32 2.18 5.99
C PRO A 40 6.12 1.13 5.23
N ASP A 41 5.45 0.08 4.72
CA ASP A 41 6.13 -0.94 3.92
C ASP A 41 6.66 -0.38 2.59
N PHE A 42 5.90 0.53 1.95
CA PHE A 42 6.31 1.18 0.70
C PHE A 42 5.85 2.63 0.63
N CYS A 43 6.67 3.48 0.05
CA CYS A 43 6.37 4.88 -0.27
C CYS A 43 6.70 5.17 -1.74
N ILE A 44 5.79 5.78 -2.47
CA ILE A 44 5.93 6.10 -3.88
C ILE A 44 5.64 7.60 -4.09
N PRO A 45 6.47 8.35 -4.80
CA PRO A 45 7.73 7.96 -5.45
C PRO A 45 8.90 7.80 -4.48
N ASP A 46 8.87 8.48 -3.34
CA ASP A 46 9.94 8.47 -2.34
C ASP A 46 9.39 8.79 -0.93
N GLU A 47 10.28 8.72 0.06
CA GLU A 47 9.97 8.94 1.46
C GLU A 47 9.78 10.42 1.84
N LEU A 48 10.39 11.32 1.08
CA LEU A 48 10.37 12.75 1.39
C LEU A 48 9.06 13.40 0.97
N SER A 49 8.48 12.95 -0.13
CA SER A 49 7.22 13.47 -0.66
C SER A 49 6.38 12.33 -1.26
N PRO A 50 5.84 11.44 -0.41
CA PRO A 50 5.06 10.31 -0.90
C PRO A 50 3.74 10.78 -1.51
N ALA A 51 3.37 10.19 -2.64
CA ALA A 51 2.04 10.30 -3.23
C ALA A 51 1.17 9.09 -2.89
N VAL A 52 1.81 7.95 -2.64
CA VAL A 52 1.15 6.70 -2.22
C VAL A 52 1.96 6.03 -1.13
N ILE A 53 1.29 5.62 -0.07
CA ILE A 53 1.83 4.80 1.00
C ILE A 53 1.12 3.46 0.97
N ILE A 54 1.88 2.36 0.98
CA ILE A 54 1.34 1.02 0.94
C ILE A 54 1.74 0.24 2.19
N GLU A 55 0.76 -0.37 2.82
CA GLU A 55 0.94 -1.40 3.84
C GLU A 55 0.54 -2.76 3.28
N ALA A 56 1.42 -3.75 3.43
CA ALA A 56 1.23 -5.07 2.85
C ALA A 56 1.39 -6.18 3.90
N LYS A 57 0.47 -7.13 3.90
CA LYS A 57 0.56 -8.31 4.76
C LYS A 57 -0.30 -9.47 4.25
N ILE A 58 0.26 -10.66 4.25
CA ILE A 58 -0.53 -11.90 4.18
C ILE A 58 -0.32 -12.66 5.48
N THR A 59 -1.39 -13.02 6.14
CA THR A 59 -1.31 -13.78 7.38
C THR A 59 -2.55 -14.65 7.61
N SER A 60 -2.34 -15.81 8.20
CA SER A 60 -3.42 -16.66 8.73
C SER A 60 -3.72 -16.35 10.21
N ASP A 61 -2.85 -15.58 10.87
CA ASP A 61 -2.95 -15.25 12.29
C ASP A 61 -3.86 -14.03 12.52
N ASP A 62 -4.87 -14.20 13.38
CA ASP A 62 -5.83 -13.15 13.72
C ASP A 62 -5.20 -11.96 14.46
N GLY A 63 -4.27 -12.22 15.39
CA GLY A 63 -3.59 -11.18 16.15
C GLY A 63 -2.73 -10.30 15.25
N THR A 64 -1.97 -10.91 14.33
CA THR A 64 -1.17 -10.19 13.34
C THR A 64 -2.05 -9.37 12.40
N ALA A 65 -3.19 -9.93 11.96
CA ALA A 65 -4.15 -9.21 11.12
C ALA A 65 -4.74 -8.00 11.85
N ARG A 66 -5.15 -8.17 13.10
CA ARG A 66 -5.65 -7.09 13.96
C ARG A 66 -4.65 -5.95 14.09
N ASP A 67 -3.40 -6.26 14.36
CA ASP A 67 -2.36 -5.26 14.55
C ASP A 67 -2.09 -4.50 13.25
N LYS A 68 -2.13 -5.19 12.12
CA LYS A 68 -1.97 -4.54 10.80
C LYS A 68 -3.16 -3.64 10.45
N VAL A 69 -4.39 -4.06 10.76
CA VAL A 69 -5.58 -3.22 10.60
C VAL A 69 -5.46 -1.94 11.42
N ALA A 70 -5.07 -2.05 12.69
CA ALA A 70 -4.84 -0.88 13.55
C ALA A 70 -3.77 0.06 12.96
N ARG A 71 -2.70 -0.50 12.43
CA ARG A 71 -1.63 0.26 11.77
C ARG A 71 -2.12 1.02 10.54
N ILE A 72 -2.91 0.37 9.69
CA ILE A 72 -3.48 1.01 8.49
C ILE A 72 -4.44 2.16 8.87
N LYS A 73 -5.27 1.96 9.88
CA LYS A 73 -6.16 3.00 10.39
C LYS A 73 -5.39 4.20 10.94
N GLU A 74 -4.27 3.95 11.62
CA GLU A 74 -3.38 5.01 12.11
C GLU A 74 -2.78 5.82 10.94
N LEU A 75 -2.30 5.16 9.90
CA LEU A 75 -1.77 5.82 8.70
C LEU A 75 -2.80 6.71 8.02
N GLU A 76 -4.04 6.25 7.95
CA GLU A 76 -5.14 7.06 7.39
C GLU A 76 -5.44 8.28 8.26
N THR A 77 -5.43 8.13 9.58
CA THR A 77 -5.58 9.24 10.52
C THR A 77 -4.47 10.27 10.35
N GLN A 78 -3.22 9.84 10.27
CA GLN A 78 -2.06 10.70 10.02
C GLN A 78 -2.15 11.41 8.66
N ARG A 79 -2.66 10.73 7.64
CA ARG A 79 -2.93 11.33 6.33
C ARG A 79 -3.94 12.47 6.45
N ASN A 80 -5.04 12.28 7.17
CA ASN A 80 -6.06 13.29 7.35
C ASN A 80 -5.53 14.51 8.12
N GLU A 81 -4.71 14.30 9.13
CA GLU A 81 -4.02 15.37 9.86
C GLU A 81 -3.06 16.14 8.96
N HIS A 82 -2.33 15.43 8.11
CA HIS A 82 -1.39 15.99 7.14
C HIS A 82 -2.13 16.91 6.14
N VAL A 83 -3.26 16.47 5.61
CA VAL A 83 -4.11 17.25 4.71
C VAL A 83 -4.72 18.46 5.42
N ALA A 84 -5.20 18.29 6.67
CA ALA A 84 -5.74 19.38 7.47
C ALA A 84 -4.69 20.47 7.79
N ALA A 85 -3.41 20.10 7.84
CA ALA A 85 -2.30 21.03 8.00
C ALA A 85 -1.90 21.76 6.69
N GLY A 86 -2.63 21.57 5.61
CA GLY A 86 -2.38 22.20 4.30
C GLY A 86 -1.24 21.56 3.49
N ARG A 87 -0.82 20.36 3.86
CA ARG A 87 0.22 19.62 3.13
C ARG A 87 -0.38 18.79 1.99
N PRO A 88 0.41 18.44 0.95
CA PRO A 88 -0.08 17.66 -0.18
C PRO A 88 -0.65 16.30 0.24
N ALA A 89 -1.84 15.95 -0.26
CA ALA A 89 -2.48 14.68 0.02
C ALA A 89 -1.72 13.49 -0.58
N TYR A 90 -1.69 12.38 0.15
CA TYR A 90 -1.21 11.10 -0.34
C TYR A 90 -2.30 10.03 -0.16
N GLU A 91 -2.26 8.98 -0.97
CA GLU A 91 -3.13 7.82 -0.80
C GLU A 91 -2.54 6.85 0.22
N VAL A 92 -3.38 6.25 1.04
CA VAL A 92 -3.05 5.08 1.84
C VAL A 92 -3.68 3.86 1.19
N VAL A 93 -2.87 2.86 0.88
CA VAL A 93 -3.26 1.63 0.19
C VAL A 93 -2.94 0.43 1.07
N ALA A 94 -3.87 -0.48 1.18
CA ALA A 94 -3.68 -1.76 1.87
C ALA A 94 -3.63 -2.91 0.87
N CYS A 95 -2.57 -3.71 0.91
CA CYS A 95 -2.45 -4.96 0.16
C CYS A 95 -2.44 -6.11 1.18
N ILE A 96 -3.62 -6.62 1.52
CA ILE A 96 -3.80 -7.56 2.63
C ILE A 96 -4.61 -8.78 2.21
N ASP A 97 -4.20 -9.94 2.67
CA ASP A 97 -4.91 -11.19 2.43
C ASP A 97 -4.59 -12.24 3.50
N GLY A 98 -5.27 -13.36 3.39
CA GLY A 98 -5.12 -14.51 4.26
C GLY A 98 -6.28 -14.65 5.25
N ARG A 99 -6.34 -15.84 5.88
CA ARG A 99 -7.42 -16.21 6.79
C ARG A 99 -7.57 -15.22 7.95
N GLY A 100 -6.47 -14.70 8.49
CA GLY A 100 -6.48 -13.74 9.59
C GLY A 100 -7.30 -12.48 9.26
N PHE A 101 -7.19 -11.97 8.03
CA PHE A 101 -8.00 -10.83 7.58
C PHE A 101 -9.43 -11.23 7.22
N ARG A 102 -9.64 -12.36 6.57
CA ARG A 102 -10.97 -12.81 6.12
C ARG A 102 -11.95 -13.04 7.28
N GLN A 103 -11.46 -13.37 8.45
CA GLN A 103 -12.26 -13.51 9.67
C GLN A 103 -12.74 -12.15 10.23
N ARG A 104 -12.08 -11.07 9.87
CA ARG A 104 -12.32 -9.73 10.40
C ARG A 104 -13.16 -8.88 9.43
N ARG A 105 -14.36 -9.36 9.12
CA ARG A 105 -15.22 -8.74 8.09
C ARG A 105 -15.55 -7.29 8.36
N GLU A 106 -15.83 -6.93 9.61
CA GLU A 106 -16.14 -5.54 9.98
C GLU A 106 -14.91 -4.65 9.84
N ASP A 107 -13.73 -5.12 10.25
CA ASP A 107 -12.49 -4.39 10.03
C ASP A 107 -12.23 -4.17 8.54
N MET A 108 -12.45 -5.19 7.71
CA MET A 108 -12.29 -5.08 6.25
C MET A 108 -13.27 -4.06 5.65
N ARG A 109 -14.53 -4.07 6.11
CA ARG A 109 -15.53 -3.09 5.69
C ARG A 109 -15.10 -1.66 6.07
N GLN A 110 -14.63 -1.47 7.29
CA GLN A 110 -14.16 -0.16 7.74
C GLN A 110 -12.93 0.31 6.94
N LEU A 111 -11.98 -0.56 6.64
CA LEU A 111 -10.83 -0.21 5.82
C LEU A 111 -11.24 0.21 4.40
N LEU A 112 -12.16 -0.52 3.78
CA LEU A 112 -12.69 -0.17 2.45
C LEU A 112 -13.33 1.23 2.45
N LEU A 113 -14.08 1.58 3.49
CA LEU A 113 -14.71 2.89 3.62
C LEU A 113 -13.66 3.99 3.89
N ARG A 114 -12.74 3.76 4.81
CA ARG A 114 -11.73 4.75 5.22
C ARG A 114 -10.68 5.00 4.13
N LEU A 115 -10.33 3.99 3.35
CA LEU A 115 -9.32 4.08 2.29
C LEU A 115 -9.92 4.31 0.89
N ASP A 116 -11.20 4.68 0.80
CA ASP A 116 -11.87 4.88 -0.50
C ASP A 116 -11.74 3.66 -1.44
N GLY A 117 -11.92 2.47 -0.90
CA GLY A 117 -11.80 1.23 -1.66
C GLY A 117 -10.37 0.78 -1.98
N LYS A 118 -9.34 1.47 -1.51
CA LYS A 118 -7.92 1.15 -1.79
C LYS A 118 -7.43 -0.01 -0.92
N VAL A 119 -8.17 -1.10 -0.89
CA VAL A 119 -7.84 -2.35 -0.21
C VAL A 119 -7.81 -3.46 -1.25
N PHE A 120 -6.65 -4.08 -1.44
CA PHE A 120 -6.41 -5.08 -2.47
C PHE A 120 -6.04 -6.42 -1.83
N THR A 121 -6.80 -7.45 -2.15
CA THR A 121 -6.44 -8.84 -1.87
C THR A 121 -5.55 -9.37 -2.98
N THR A 122 -4.99 -10.57 -2.79
CA THR A 122 -4.20 -11.24 -3.82
C THR A 122 -4.95 -11.38 -5.16
N ALA A 123 -6.26 -11.62 -5.11
CA ALA A 123 -7.10 -11.73 -6.32
C ALA A 123 -7.31 -10.39 -7.03
N ALA A 124 -7.17 -9.28 -6.33
CA ALA A 124 -7.42 -7.93 -6.84
C ALA A 124 -6.15 -7.14 -7.17
N LEU A 125 -4.96 -7.71 -6.99
CA LEU A 125 -3.69 -7.01 -7.22
C LEU A 125 -3.48 -6.54 -8.66
N GLU A 126 -4.14 -7.16 -9.62
CA GLU A 126 -4.12 -6.70 -11.02
C GLU A 126 -4.68 -5.28 -11.19
N TYR A 127 -5.53 -4.82 -10.26
CA TYR A 127 -6.13 -3.48 -10.28
C TYR A 127 -5.33 -2.44 -9.48
N LEU A 128 -4.25 -2.84 -8.80
CA LEU A 128 -3.48 -1.96 -7.92
C LEU A 128 -2.98 -0.70 -8.64
N ILE A 129 -2.42 -0.86 -9.82
CA ILE A 129 -1.88 0.27 -10.58
C ILE A 129 -3.01 1.14 -11.13
N SER A 130 -4.00 0.55 -11.79
CA SER A 130 -5.07 1.28 -12.47
C SER A 130 -6.02 2.03 -11.52
N HIS A 131 -6.17 1.56 -10.28
CA HIS A 131 -7.10 2.11 -9.29
C HIS A 131 -6.42 2.94 -8.19
N THR A 132 -5.13 3.22 -8.32
CA THR A 132 -4.39 4.07 -7.39
C THR A 132 -3.56 5.11 -8.13
N ARG A 133 -3.02 6.08 -7.41
CA ARG A 133 -2.10 7.07 -7.97
C ARG A 133 -0.76 6.47 -8.40
N ILE A 134 -0.50 5.20 -8.14
CA ILE A 134 0.69 4.52 -8.67
C ILE A 134 0.76 4.66 -10.19
N ARG A 135 -0.38 4.66 -10.89
CA ARG A 135 -0.44 4.87 -12.35
C ARG A 135 0.27 6.14 -12.82
N GLU A 136 0.30 7.19 -12.01
CA GLU A 136 0.95 8.46 -12.36
C GLU A 136 2.46 8.31 -12.52
N PHE A 137 3.05 7.32 -11.86
CA PHE A 137 4.49 7.05 -11.84
C PHE A 137 4.91 5.96 -12.81
N VAL A 138 3.98 5.11 -13.24
CA VAL A 138 4.21 4.03 -14.21
C VAL A 138 4.23 4.57 -15.65
N THR A 139 3.30 5.44 -15.99
CA THR A 139 3.15 5.98 -17.35
C THR A 139 4.26 6.94 -17.76
N GLN A 140 5.02 7.52 -16.83
CA GLN A 140 6.13 8.42 -17.11
C GLN A 140 7.38 7.72 -17.67
N HIS A 141 7.39 6.39 -17.79
CA HIS A 141 8.52 5.60 -18.24
C HIS A 141 8.32 4.92 -19.60
N GLU A 142 7.14 4.99 -20.16
CA GLU A 142 6.83 4.45 -21.50
C GLU A 142 7.05 5.45 -22.64
N SER A 143 7.51 6.62 -22.31
CA SER A 143 7.84 7.67 -23.32
C SER A 143 9.32 7.72 -23.62
#